data_2a7ed75430e30e4909b12de744066e7b
#
_entry.id   2a7ed75430e30e4909b12de744066e7b
#
_cell.length_a   1.000
_cell.length_b   1.000
_cell.length_c   1.000
_cell.angle_alpha   90.00
_cell.angle_beta   90.00
_cell.angle_gamma   90.00
#
_symmetry.space_group_name_H-M   'P 1'
#
loop_
_entity.id
_entity.type
_entity.pdbx_description
1 polymer ?
#
loop_
_entity_poly.entity_id
_entity_poly.type
_entity_poly.pdbx_seq_one_letter_code
_entity_poly.pdbx_strand_id
1 'polypeptide(L)'
;MPRPEISGRKLGWMLLLVTLVLLFGQFDHQLWTPDEPREAAIALEMYRSGDWVVPTLGGRSFIEKPPLFYMAALPFLDGFASWLGITNTLRLAGVVWAAGMLLFTGLLAYRLLGNRSAALWSVIALGTMEGFIINTHWIRTDSALAFFVVFTLWAFAEYYLAHRNLMAIIAGLGLAGCFMAKGPIGPLTVFFGWLPLFLFAARKAVNEKSVPVFIFQHLLVLLFFILPVAAWVRELINHVDGDALWHEWFWQNQVGRLTGTSTELGHIKKGAYLYYLWGMVEYTIPWLPFIVYWGWQTVKQREWSRERLLLLCWALGTLLLLTLSSTKRTLYLFPLLPVFAIMLGQVSLSWPLWTARYGRGWLYFMLLFCVAIIALPLLGLPLPFASQIPAEVQQAASKLGWRYIPAIILFVMALELLLQRKEVHGAIHVTSSVAIMFLLIFALVYPLIDAAKGVSGKMTHLLEGIPLETRDRIAGWRLGETELGLLSVYEEMQVVNLDGKGVRNVLACHDARFDAVLVNGTAQEMANLLEGIPYQQLAQTSLRSDKGQLLTLVAAEQCH
;
A
#
# COMPACT_ATOMS: atom_id res chain seq x y z
N MET A 1 -13.28 -20.82 34.87
CA MET A 1 -11.87 -20.71 35.22
C MET A 1 -11.26 -19.60 34.39
N PRO A 2 -10.53 -18.63 34.96
CA PRO A 2 -9.78 -17.65 34.19
C PRO A 2 -8.76 -18.42 33.35
N ARG A 3 -8.69 -18.12 32.05
CA ARG A 3 -7.71 -18.72 31.18
C ARG A 3 -6.32 -18.23 31.57
N PRO A 4 -5.27 -19.08 31.48
CA PRO A 4 -3.91 -18.65 31.78
C PRO A 4 -3.56 -17.47 30.89
N GLU A 5 -3.06 -16.37 31.48
CA GLU A 5 -2.50 -15.25 30.75
C GLU A 5 -1.37 -15.73 29.84
N ILE A 6 -1.35 -15.25 28.63
CA ILE A 6 -0.30 -15.58 27.67
C ILE A 6 1.00 -14.95 28.17
N SER A 7 2.01 -15.78 28.44
CA SER A 7 3.27 -15.30 29.00
C SER A 7 3.94 -14.28 28.07
N GLY A 8 4.64 -13.29 28.64
CA GLY A 8 5.37 -12.27 27.88
C GLY A 8 6.38 -12.86 26.89
N ARG A 9 6.98 -14.02 27.20
CA ARG A 9 7.87 -14.75 26.27
C ARG A 9 7.13 -15.18 25.00
N LYS A 10 5.90 -15.69 25.11
CA LYS A 10 5.09 -16.09 23.93
C LYS A 10 4.67 -14.89 23.10
N LEU A 11 4.31 -13.77 23.74
CA LEU A 11 4.04 -12.51 23.04
C LEU A 11 5.28 -12.00 22.31
N GLY A 12 6.46 -12.08 22.92
CA GLY A 12 7.73 -11.72 22.27
C GLY A 12 8.03 -12.55 21.01
N TRP A 13 7.79 -13.86 21.05
CA TRP A 13 7.92 -14.71 19.87
C TRP A 13 6.94 -14.36 18.76
N MET A 14 5.70 -14.00 19.08
CA MET A 14 4.73 -13.57 18.07
C MET A 14 5.10 -12.22 17.45
N LEU A 15 5.64 -11.29 18.24
CA LEU A 15 6.17 -10.04 17.71
C LEU A 15 7.36 -10.28 16.79
N LEU A 16 8.26 -11.21 17.14
CA LEU A 16 9.34 -11.61 16.24
C LEU A 16 8.79 -12.16 14.92
N LEU A 17 7.77 -13.02 14.95
CA LEU A 17 7.12 -13.52 13.73
C LEU A 17 6.51 -12.38 12.89
N VAL A 18 5.85 -11.41 13.51
CA VAL A 18 5.32 -10.21 12.83
C VAL A 18 6.46 -9.42 12.18
N THR A 19 7.58 -9.24 12.89
CA THR A 19 8.77 -8.55 12.34
C THR A 19 9.36 -9.32 11.16
N LEU A 20 9.44 -10.64 11.25
CA LEU A 20 9.91 -11.48 10.14
C LEU A 20 8.99 -11.38 8.92
N VAL A 21 7.66 -11.41 9.12
CA VAL A 21 6.69 -11.23 8.03
C VAL A 21 6.81 -9.83 7.41
N LEU A 22 7.04 -8.79 8.22
CA LEU A 22 7.20 -7.42 7.71
C LEU A 22 8.48 -7.26 6.88
N LEU A 23 9.56 -7.92 7.24
CA LEU A 23 10.88 -7.73 6.60
C LEU A 23 11.15 -8.73 5.48
N PHE A 24 10.68 -9.98 5.61
CA PHE A 24 10.93 -11.02 4.64
C PHE A 24 10.01 -10.88 3.42
N GLY A 25 10.56 -10.95 2.22
CA GLY A 25 9.81 -10.76 0.97
C GLY A 25 9.65 -9.31 0.53
N GLN A 26 10.22 -8.35 1.27
CA GLN A 26 10.20 -6.93 0.89
C GLN A 26 11.16 -6.61 -0.27
N PHE A 27 12.29 -7.30 -0.29
CA PHE A 27 13.42 -6.98 -1.17
C PHE A 27 13.58 -8.01 -2.28
N ASP A 28 14.36 -7.66 -3.29
CA ASP A 28 14.83 -8.56 -4.36
C ASP A 28 13.73 -9.14 -5.25
N HIS A 29 12.61 -8.44 -5.39
CA HIS A 29 11.61 -8.73 -6.41
C HIS A 29 11.37 -7.52 -7.32
N GLN A 30 10.89 -7.77 -8.55
CA GLN A 30 10.62 -6.74 -9.54
C GLN A 30 9.47 -5.82 -9.10
N LEU A 31 9.37 -4.66 -9.75
CA LEU A 31 8.22 -3.77 -9.55
C LEU A 31 6.95 -4.42 -10.11
N TRP A 32 5.94 -4.59 -9.26
CA TRP A 32 4.69 -5.24 -9.65
C TRP A 32 3.66 -4.23 -10.13
N THR A 33 3.20 -4.47 -11.34
CA THR A 33 2.18 -3.63 -11.99
C THR A 33 0.81 -3.79 -11.29
N PRO A 34 -0.04 -2.76 -11.31
CA PRO A 34 0.14 -1.46 -12.00
C PRO A 34 0.79 -0.36 -11.16
N ASP A 35 0.71 -0.40 -9.83
CA ASP A 35 0.98 0.76 -8.97
C ASP A 35 2.49 0.99 -8.70
N GLU A 36 3.28 -0.07 -8.41
CA GLU A 36 4.68 0.10 -7.99
C GLU A 36 5.58 0.81 -9.01
N PRO A 37 5.51 0.51 -10.32
CA PRO A 37 6.37 1.19 -11.29
C PRO A 37 6.13 2.70 -11.31
N ARG A 38 4.87 3.12 -11.24
CA ARG A 38 4.48 4.52 -11.21
C ARG A 38 4.99 5.22 -9.95
N GLU A 39 4.70 4.67 -8.78
CA GLU A 39 5.09 5.30 -7.50
C GLU A 39 6.62 5.35 -7.35
N ALA A 40 7.34 4.33 -7.84
CA ALA A 40 8.80 4.30 -7.85
C ALA A 40 9.39 5.34 -8.80
N ALA A 41 8.85 5.46 -10.02
CA ALA A 41 9.30 6.44 -10.99
C ALA A 41 9.09 7.88 -10.51
N ILE A 42 7.92 8.18 -9.94
CA ILE A 42 7.63 9.52 -9.41
C ILE A 42 8.65 9.90 -8.33
N ALA A 43 8.94 8.99 -7.39
CA ALA A 43 9.94 9.25 -6.35
C ALA A 43 11.35 9.48 -6.95
N LEU A 44 11.72 8.68 -7.95
CA LEU A 44 13.01 8.79 -8.64
C LEU A 44 13.13 10.07 -9.46
N GLU A 45 12.08 10.45 -10.20
CA GLU A 45 12.05 11.69 -10.98
C GLU A 45 12.11 12.92 -10.07
N MET A 46 11.38 12.92 -8.96
CA MET A 46 11.47 13.95 -7.94
C MET A 46 12.88 14.05 -7.34
N TYR A 47 13.54 12.92 -7.08
CA TYR A 47 14.92 12.87 -6.61
C TYR A 47 15.89 13.50 -7.63
N ARG A 48 15.72 13.16 -8.91
CA ARG A 48 16.61 13.64 -10.01
C ARG A 48 16.38 15.12 -10.33
N SER A 49 15.12 15.59 -10.34
CA SER A 49 14.78 16.97 -10.64
C SER A 49 15.09 17.94 -9.51
N GLY A 50 15.07 17.46 -8.26
CA GLY A 50 15.12 18.31 -7.07
C GLY A 50 13.85 19.13 -6.84
N ASP A 51 12.79 18.91 -7.62
CA ASP A 51 11.48 19.53 -7.38
C ASP A 51 10.69 18.74 -6.33
N TRP A 52 10.52 19.36 -5.16
CA TRP A 52 9.83 18.74 -4.02
C TRP A 52 8.35 19.10 -3.96
N VAL A 53 7.86 19.91 -4.90
CA VAL A 53 6.49 20.44 -4.91
C VAL A 53 5.60 19.68 -5.87
N VAL A 54 6.09 19.47 -7.11
CA VAL A 54 5.32 18.88 -8.21
C VAL A 54 5.89 17.52 -8.60
N PRO A 55 5.20 16.42 -8.25
CA PRO A 55 5.54 15.10 -8.75
C PRO A 55 5.47 15.03 -10.28
N THR A 56 6.40 14.32 -10.91
CA THR A 56 6.42 14.08 -12.37
C THR A 56 6.42 12.60 -12.69
N LEU A 57 5.93 12.24 -13.87
CA LEU A 57 6.01 10.91 -14.46
C LEU A 57 6.24 11.01 -15.97
N GLY A 58 7.36 10.46 -16.44
CA GLY A 58 7.80 10.63 -17.82
C GLY A 58 8.07 12.08 -18.18
N GLY A 59 8.59 12.87 -17.25
CA GLY A 59 8.88 14.30 -17.42
C GLY A 59 7.66 15.21 -17.47
N ARG A 60 6.44 14.70 -17.25
CA ARG A 60 5.20 15.50 -17.16
C ARG A 60 4.71 15.56 -15.73
N SER A 61 4.10 16.68 -15.34
CA SER A 61 3.45 16.80 -14.02
C SER A 61 2.41 15.71 -13.83
N PHE A 62 2.45 15.09 -12.63
CA PHE A 62 1.57 13.99 -12.24
C PHE A 62 1.09 14.21 -10.81
N ILE A 63 0.16 15.14 -10.64
CA ILE A 63 -0.27 15.61 -9.33
C ILE A 63 -1.60 14.99 -8.87
N GLU A 64 -1.63 13.66 -8.74
CA GLU A 64 -2.78 12.99 -8.12
C GLU A 64 -2.90 13.25 -6.61
N LYS A 65 -1.77 13.37 -5.94
CA LYS A 65 -1.63 13.44 -4.48
C LYS A 65 -0.58 14.45 -4.09
N PRO A 66 -0.67 15.06 -2.90
CA PRO A 66 0.45 15.82 -2.35
C PRO A 66 1.69 14.95 -2.19
N PRO A 67 2.91 15.53 -2.22
CA PRO A 67 4.15 14.79 -2.45
C PRO A 67 4.79 14.11 -1.24
N LEU A 68 4.18 14.12 -0.05
CA LEU A 68 4.81 13.70 1.21
C LEU A 68 5.47 12.32 1.16
N PHE A 69 4.82 11.34 0.54
CA PHE A 69 5.36 9.99 0.44
C PHE A 69 6.68 9.99 -0.33
N TYR A 70 6.71 10.68 -1.46
CA TYR A 70 7.88 10.79 -2.32
C TYR A 70 8.98 11.60 -1.66
N MET A 71 8.65 12.77 -1.10
CA MET A 71 9.60 13.61 -0.33
C MET A 71 10.28 12.80 0.78
N ALA A 72 9.51 12.01 1.52
CA ALA A 72 10.05 11.19 2.61
C ALA A 72 10.94 10.04 2.11
N ALA A 73 10.82 9.64 0.85
CA ALA A 73 11.69 8.62 0.24
C ALA A 73 13.04 9.19 -0.22
N LEU A 74 13.16 10.51 -0.47
CA LEU A 74 14.38 11.12 -1.00
C LEU A 74 15.63 10.90 -0.12
N PRO A 75 15.59 11.09 1.22
CA PRO A 75 16.74 10.80 2.07
C PRO A 75 17.17 9.33 2.05
N PHE A 76 16.22 8.41 1.80
CA PHE A 76 16.55 7.00 1.65
C PHE A 76 17.26 6.75 0.31
N LEU A 77 16.81 7.37 -0.78
CA LEU A 77 17.47 7.28 -2.09
C LEU A 77 18.89 7.83 -2.01
N ASP A 78 19.08 8.96 -1.37
CA ASP A 78 20.40 9.56 -1.17
C ASP A 78 21.34 8.66 -0.35
N GLY A 79 20.84 8.09 0.76
CA GLY A 79 21.66 7.31 1.69
C GLY A 79 21.89 5.84 1.30
N PHE A 80 20.95 5.21 0.59
CA PHE A 80 20.94 3.77 0.44
C PHE A 80 20.82 3.25 -1.00
N ALA A 81 20.48 4.09 -2.01
CA ALA A 81 20.24 3.60 -3.36
C ALA A 81 21.47 3.01 -4.02
N SER A 82 22.67 3.52 -3.73
CA SER A 82 23.93 3.00 -4.23
C SER A 82 24.25 1.58 -3.71
N TRP A 83 23.71 1.22 -2.56
CA TRP A 83 23.96 -0.08 -1.91
C TRP A 83 22.81 -1.07 -2.11
N LEU A 84 21.56 -0.64 -1.97
CA LEU A 84 20.37 -1.50 -2.05
C LEU A 84 19.72 -1.52 -3.44
N GLY A 85 20.09 -0.58 -4.32
CA GLY A 85 19.37 -0.29 -5.53
C GLY A 85 18.09 0.52 -5.27
N ILE A 86 17.55 1.15 -6.32
CA ILE A 86 16.43 2.10 -6.24
C ILE A 86 15.18 1.44 -5.66
N THR A 87 14.77 0.30 -6.22
CA THR A 87 13.52 -0.39 -5.84
C THR A 87 13.52 -0.84 -4.38
N ASN A 88 14.61 -1.45 -3.92
CA ASN A 88 14.75 -1.90 -2.53
C ASN A 88 14.80 -0.73 -1.56
N THR A 89 15.42 0.37 -1.95
CA THR A 89 15.49 1.60 -1.15
C THR A 89 14.11 2.21 -0.94
N LEU A 90 13.28 2.27 -1.98
CA LEU A 90 11.91 2.77 -1.88
C LEU A 90 11.03 1.85 -1.02
N ARG A 91 11.24 0.54 -1.07
CA ARG A 91 10.56 -0.41 -0.17
C ARG A 91 11.00 -0.25 1.27
N LEU A 92 12.29 0.04 1.51
CA LEU A 92 12.77 0.34 2.87
C LEU A 92 12.05 1.56 3.47
N ALA A 93 11.81 2.62 2.69
CA ALA A 93 10.97 3.74 3.14
C ALA A 93 9.53 3.28 3.49
N GLY A 94 8.95 2.37 2.69
CA GLY A 94 7.67 1.72 2.98
C GLY A 94 7.65 0.95 4.31
N VAL A 95 8.71 0.19 4.60
CA VAL A 95 8.89 -0.54 5.87
C VAL A 95 8.88 0.39 7.07
N VAL A 96 9.50 1.58 6.96
CA VAL A 96 9.50 2.57 8.05
C VAL A 96 8.08 3.06 8.36
N TRP A 97 7.26 3.33 7.33
CA TRP A 97 5.85 3.68 7.52
C TRP A 97 5.06 2.55 8.19
N ALA A 98 5.26 1.32 7.75
CA ALA A 98 4.61 0.14 8.31
C ALA A 98 5.00 -0.10 9.77
N ALA A 99 6.30 0.00 10.11
CA ALA A 99 6.80 -0.11 11.47
C ALA A 99 6.22 1.01 12.37
N GLY A 100 6.17 2.24 11.88
CA GLY A 100 5.51 3.35 12.55
C GLY A 100 4.02 3.09 12.80
N MET A 101 3.30 2.56 11.80
CA MET A 101 1.89 2.19 11.95
C MET A 101 1.68 1.12 13.04
N LEU A 102 2.53 0.09 13.10
CA LEU A 102 2.51 -0.92 14.18
C LEU A 102 2.77 -0.28 15.54
N LEU A 103 3.80 0.55 15.64
CA LEU A 103 4.19 1.23 16.89
C LEU A 103 3.04 2.10 17.42
N PHE A 104 2.51 3.00 16.59
CA PHE A 104 1.46 3.94 17.04
C PHE A 104 0.11 3.25 17.24
N THR A 105 -0.17 2.14 16.56
CA THR A 105 -1.32 1.28 16.90
C THR A 105 -1.16 0.68 18.30
N GLY A 106 0.02 0.19 18.65
CA GLY A 106 0.30 -0.31 19.99
C GLY A 106 0.21 0.77 21.07
N LEU A 107 0.77 1.95 20.82
CA LEU A 107 0.71 3.09 21.75
C LEU A 107 -0.72 3.60 21.93
N LEU A 108 -1.50 3.73 20.85
CA LEU A 108 -2.91 4.11 20.92
C LEU A 108 -3.73 3.06 21.66
N ALA A 109 -3.53 1.77 21.34
CA ALA A 109 -4.19 0.66 22.05
C ALA A 109 -3.87 0.67 23.55
N TYR A 110 -2.59 0.88 23.91
CA TYR A 110 -2.21 0.99 25.31
C TYR A 110 -2.88 2.18 26.01
N ARG A 111 -2.97 3.32 25.34
CA ARG A 111 -3.64 4.52 25.88
C ARG A 111 -5.14 4.28 26.10
N LEU A 112 -5.81 3.62 25.16
CA LEU A 112 -7.26 3.38 25.21
C LEU A 112 -7.65 2.23 26.15
N LEU A 113 -6.85 1.16 26.18
CA LEU A 113 -7.21 -0.08 26.90
C LEU A 113 -6.54 -0.20 28.28
N GLY A 114 -5.49 0.60 28.56
CA GLY A 114 -4.76 0.56 29.82
C GLY A 114 -4.02 -0.78 30.11
N ASN A 115 -3.90 -1.65 29.12
CA ASN A 115 -3.34 -3.00 29.27
C ASN A 115 -2.27 -3.30 28.22
N ARG A 116 -1.06 -3.66 28.68
CA ARG A 116 0.09 -3.95 27.79
C ARG A 116 -0.14 -5.18 26.92
N SER A 117 -0.75 -6.23 27.48
CA SER A 117 -1.03 -7.45 26.71
C SER A 117 -2.02 -7.19 25.59
N ALA A 118 -3.09 -6.41 25.85
CA ALA A 118 -4.06 -6.00 24.85
C ALA A 118 -3.43 -5.13 23.75
N ALA A 119 -2.54 -4.20 24.12
CA ALA A 119 -1.79 -3.39 23.17
C ALA A 119 -0.89 -4.24 22.27
N LEU A 120 -0.17 -5.21 22.83
CA LEU A 120 0.66 -6.13 22.04
C LEU A 120 -0.18 -7.01 21.12
N TRP A 121 -1.36 -7.46 21.57
CA TRP A 121 -2.30 -8.19 20.72
C TRP A 121 -2.84 -7.32 19.57
N SER A 122 -3.01 -6.02 19.77
CA SER A 122 -3.38 -5.11 18.69
C SER A 122 -2.26 -5.04 17.63
N VAL A 123 -0.99 -4.97 18.06
CA VAL A 123 0.16 -4.98 17.13
C VAL A 123 0.26 -6.31 16.36
N ILE A 124 0.13 -7.44 17.10
CA ILE A 124 0.18 -8.78 16.50
C ILE A 124 -0.97 -8.97 15.50
N ALA A 125 -2.17 -8.54 15.86
CA ALA A 125 -3.33 -8.62 14.98
C ALA A 125 -3.13 -7.81 13.71
N LEU A 126 -2.68 -6.55 13.83
CA LEU A 126 -2.41 -5.69 12.68
C LEU A 126 -1.37 -6.33 11.76
N GLY A 127 -0.22 -6.75 12.32
CA GLY A 127 0.87 -7.34 11.55
C GLY A 127 0.58 -8.70 10.93
N THR A 128 -0.57 -9.31 11.27
CA THR A 128 -1.04 -10.59 10.71
C THR A 128 -2.39 -10.47 9.99
N MET A 129 -2.90 -9.26 9.79
CA MET A 129 -4.00 -9.01 8.86
C MET A 129 -3.49 -9.06 7.42
N GLU A 130 -4.19 -9.77 6.56
CA GLU A 130 -3.84 -9.90 5.13
C GLU A 130 -3.65 -8.54 4.48
N GLY A 131 -4.60 -7.61 4.68
CA GLY A 131 -4.53 -6.28 4.12
C GLY A 131 -3.32 -5.47 4.58
N PHE A 132 -2.81 -5.67 5.81
CA PHE A 132 -1.55 -5.06 6.26
C PHE A 132 -0.37 -5.65 5.52
N ILE A 133 -0.26 -6.98 5.49
CA ILE A 133 0.88 -7.68 4.89
C ILE A 133 1.02 -7.32 3.41
N ILE A 134 -0.04 -7.47 2.62
CA ILE A 134 0.01 -7.19 1.18
C ILE A 134 0.34 -5.73 0.89
N ASN A 135 -0.29 -4.77 1.59
CA ASN A 135 -0.09 -3.36 1.28
C ASN A 135 1.27 -2.83 1.74
N THR A 136 1.88 -3.41 2.77
CA THR A 136 3.20 -3.00 3.25
C THR A 136 4.35 -3.59 2.43
N HIS A 137 4.11 -4.64 1.63
CA HIS A 137 5.12 -5.24 0.74
C HIS A 137 5.18 -4.59 -0.65
N TRP A 138 4.40 -3.57 -0.88
CA TRP A 138 4.38 -2.83 -2.14
C TRP A 138 4.74 -1.37 -1.90
N ILE A 139 5.36 -0.72 -2.89
CA ILE A 139 5.57 0.72 -2.88
C ILE A 139 4.21 1.41 -3.04
N ARG A 140 3.67 1.94 -1.94
CA ARG A 140 2.33 2.55 -1.90
C ARG A 140 2.28 3.77 -0.99
N THR A 141 1.74 4.86 -1.51
CA THR A 141 1.53 6.11 -0.77
C THR A 141 0.56 5.96 0.40
N ASP A 142 -0.34 4.97 0.34
CA ASP A 142 -1.32 4.69 1.40
C ASP A 142 -0.68 4.25 2.71
N SER A 143 0.57 3.76 2.70
CA SER A 143 1.32 3.41 3.92
C SER A 143 1.61 4.66 4.77
N ALA A 144 2.01 5.76 4.16
CA ALA A 144 2.19 7.03 4.86
C ALA A 144 0.85 7.56 5.41
N LEU A 145 -0.24 7.50 4.63
CA LEU A 145 -1.56 7.89 5.11
C LEU A 145 -1.98 7.09 6.35
N ALA A 146 -1.88 5.76 6.28
CA ALA A 146 -2.29 4.88 7.39
C ALA A 146 -1.47 5.13 8.65
N PHE A 147 -0.16 5.38 8.49
CA PHE A 147 0.71 5.80 9.57
C PHE A 147 0.23 7.12 10.20
N PHE A 148 0.04 8.18 9.41
CA PHE A 148 -0.34 9.48 9.94
C PHE A 148 -1.74 9.49 10.57
N VAL A 149 -2.69 8.69 10.08
CA VAL A 149 -4.01 8.54 10.69
C VAL A 149 -3.90 8.01 12.11
N VAL A 150 -3.21 6.88 12.32
CA VAL A 150 -3.07 6.31 13.66
C VAL A 150 -2.17 7.15 14.58
N PHE A 151 -1.10 7.75 14.04
CA PHE A 151 -0.24 8.69 14.74
C PHE A 151 -1.01 9.91 15.28
N THR A 152 -1.85 10.50 14.45
CA THR A 152 -2.66 11.67 14.82
C THR A 152 -3.69 11.31 15.89
N LEU A 153 -4.37 10.17 15.74
CA LEU A 153 -5.33 9.70 16.75
C LEU A 153 -4.64 9.34 18.08
N TRP A 154 -3.43 8.79 18.04
CA TRP A 154 -2.61 8.61 19.23
C TRP A 154 -2.27 9.95 19.89
N ALA A 155 -1.83 10.96 19.12
CA ALA A 155 -1.52 12.28 19.65
C ALA A 155 -2.75 12.94 20.30
N PHE A 156 -3.92 12.85 19.68
CA PHE A 156 -5.18 13.31 20.29
C PHE A 156 -5.54 12.52 21.55
N ALA A 157 -5.36 11.21 21.57
CA ALA A 157 -5.59 10.42 22.78
C ALA A 157 -4.63 10.82 23.93
N GLU A 158 -3.35 11.06 23.65
CA GLU A 158 -2.40 11.58 24.63
C GLU A 158 -2.77 13.00 25.10
N TYR A 159 -3.24 13.84 24.21
CA TYR A 159 -3.69 15.18 24.54
C TYR A 159 -4.91 15.17 25.47
N TYR A 160 -5.99 14.47 25.10
CA TYR A 160 -7.25 14.49 25.83
C TYR A 160 -7.27 13.60 27.08
N LEU A 161 -6.61 12.43 27.02
CA LEU A 161 -6.71 11.42 28.10
C LEU A 161 -5.55 11.49 29.08
N ALA A 162 -4.36 11.92 28.62
CA ALA A 162 -3.18 12.07 29.48
C ALA A 162 -2.84 13.53 29.82
N HIS A 163 -3.64 14.48 29.33
CA HIS A 163 -3.46 15.93 29.55
C HIS A 163 -2.08 16.47 29.16
N ARG A 164 -1.49 15.91 28.06
CA ARG A 164 -0.19 16.34 27.54
C ARG A 164 -0.38 17.43 26.50
N ASN A 165 -0.30 18.69 26.91
CA ASN A 165 -0.60 19.86 26.07
C ASN A 165 0.24 19.95 24.79
N LEU A 166 1.52 19.53 24.81
CA LEU A 166 2.38 19.49 23.63
C LEU A 166 1.82 18.59 22.52
N MET A 167 1.02 17.60 22.88
CA MET A 167 0.39 16.69 21.91
C MET A 167 -0.65 17.37 21.03
N ALA A 168 -1.15 18.55 21.37
CA ALA A 168 -1.98 19.37 20.48
C ALA A 168 -1.19 19.80 19.23
N ILE A 169 0.07 20.25 19.40
CA ILE A 169 0.96 20.60 18.29
C ILE A 169 1.25 19.35 17.43
N ILE A 170 1.59 18.24 18.08
CA ILE A 170 1.89 16.98 17.40
C ILE A 170 0.66 16.47 16.61
N ALA A 171 -0.56 16.62 17.17
CA ALA A 171 -1.79 16.28 16.46
C ALA A 171 -2.02 17.16 15.23
N GLY A 172 -1.71 18.47 15.33
CA GLY A 172 -1.77 19.40 14.20
C GLY A 172 -0.79 18.99 13.08
N LEU A 173 0.46 18.70 13.42
CA LEU A 173 1.45 18.17 12.46
C LEU A 173 1.04 16.82 11.87
N GLY A 174 0.43 15.94 12.69
CA GLY A 174 -0.12 14.68 12.23
C GLY A 174 -1.25 14.86 11.20
N LEU A 175 -2.17 15.83 11.45
CA LEU A 175 -3.22 16.19 10.48
C LEU A 175 -2.61 16.74 9.17
N ALA A 176 -1.56 17.56 9.26
CA ALA A 176 -0.82 18.02 8.09
C ALA A 176 -0.20 16.84 7.32
N GLY A 177 0.41 15.88 8.03
CA GLY A 177 0.91 14.64 7.44
C GLY A 177 -0.17 13.82 6.75
N CYS A 178 -1.36 13.68 7.36
CA CYS A 178 -2.52 13.03 6.74
C CYS A 178 -2.92 13.70 5.42
N PHE A 179 -2.99 15.04 5.42
CA PHE A 179 -3.34 15.81 4.23
C PHE A 179 -2.25 15.70 3.16
N MET A 180 -1.00 15.88 3.53
CA MET A 180 0.14 15.82 2.63
C MET A 180 0.42 14.40 2.08
N ALA A 181 -0.13 13.35 2.72
CA ALA A 181 -0.06 11.99 2.19
C ALA A 181 -1.14 11.69 1.12
N LYS A 182 -2.35 12.24 1.26
CA LYS A 182 -3.45 11.88 0.33
C LYS A 182 -4.56 12.95 0.19
N GLY A 183 -4.28 14.19 0.56
CA GLY A 183 -5.25 15.28 0.49
C GLY A 183 -6.33 15.21 1.59
N PRO A 184 -7.51 15.81 1.37
CA PRO A 184 -8.54 15.99 2.40
C PRO A 184 -9.07 14.71 3.04
N ILE A 185 -9.01 13.56 2.34
CA ILE A 185 -9.51 12.27 2.84
C ILE A 185 -8.78 11.84 4.14
N GLY A 186 -7.50 12.21 4.29
CA GLY A 186 -6.72 11.89 5.47
C GLY A 186 -7.28 12.53 6.75
N PRO A 187 -7.37 13.86 6.85
CA PRO A 187 -8.00 14.55 7.98
C PRO A 187 -9.45 14.11 8.23
N LEU A 188 -10.24 13.85 7.17
CA LEU A 188 -11.61 13.34 7.31
C LEU A 188 -11.65 11.96 7.98
N THR A 189 -10.71 11.08 7.68
CA THR A 189 -10.59 9.77 8.35
C THR A 189 -10.29 9.95 9.85
N VAL A 190 -9.39 10.86 10.20
CA VAL A 190 -9.07 11.20 11.60
C VAL A 190 -10.27 11.82 12.31
N PHE A 191 -11.04 12.67 11.64
CA PHE A 191 -12.18 13.38 12.21
C PHE A 191 -13.17 12.44 12.90
N PHE A 192 -13.49 11.31 12.30
CA PHE A 192 -14.45 10.35 12.90
C PHE A 192 -13.94 9.74 14.21
N GLY A 193 -12.65 9.43 14.30
CA GLY A 193 -12.06 8.91 15.54
C GLY A 193 -11.82 10.02 16.59
N TRP A 194 -11.50 11.24 16.15
CA TRP A 194 -11.30 12.41 16.99
C TRP A 194 -12.59 12.92 17.63
N LEU A 195 -13.71 12.93 16.91
CA LEU A 195 -14.98 13.55 17.31
C LEU A 195 -15.47 13.11 18.70
N PRO A 196 -15.53 11.81 19.07
CA PRO A 196 -15.93 11.42 20.41
C PRO A 196 -15.00 11.99 21.49
N LEU A 197 -13.69 11.95 21.29
CA LEU A 197 -12.73 12.50 22.25
C LEU A 197 -12.93 14.00 22.45
N PHE A 198 -13.11 14.73 21.35
CA PHE A 198 -13.38 16.17 21.39
C PHE A 198 -14.65 16.50 22.16
N LEU A 199 -15.77 15.80 21.88
CA LEU A 199 -17.06 16.09 22.55
C LEU A 199 -16.96 15.85 24.07
N PHE A 200 -16.32 14.76 24.49
CA PHE A 200 -16.11 14.51 25.92
C PHE A 200 -15.19 15.55 26.58
N ALA A 201 -14.11 15.95 25.90
CA ALA A 201 -13.17 16.96 26.40
C ALA A 201 -13.79 18.36 26.43
N ALA A 202 -14.57 18.75 25.41
CA ALA A 202 -15.26 20.03 25.37
C ALA A 202 -16.29 20.15 26.51
N ARG A 203 -17.08 19.08 26.77
CA ARG A 203 -17.99 19.04 27.92
C ARG A 203 -17.26 19.18 29.25
N LYS A 204 -16.10 18.53 29.41
CA LYS A 204 -15.25 18.66 30.59
C LYS A 204 -14.74 20.09 30.74
N ALA A 205 -14.22 20.71 29.65
CA ALA A 205 -13.72 22.08 29.67
C ALA A 205 -14.77 23.11 30.09
N VAL A 206 -16.03 22.93 29.66
CA VAL A 206 -17.18 23.77 30.09
C VAL A 206 -17.42 23.61 31.60
N ASN A 207 -17.47 22.37 32.09
CA ASN A 207 -17.73 22.07 33.51
C ASN A 207 -16.60 22.61 34.43
N GLU A 208 -15.33 22.56 33.99
CA GLU A 208 -14.17 23.01 34.74
C GLU A 208 -13.80 24.50 34.48
N LYS A 209 -14.62 25.21 33.70
CA LYS A 209 -14.38 26.64 33.31
C LYS A 209 -13.02 26.88 32.65
N SER A 210 -12.50 25.87 31.94
CA SER A 210 -11.21 25.90 31.23
C SER A 210 -11.35 26.13 29.71
N VAL A 211 -12.51 26.62 29.25
CA VAL A 211 -12.84 26.84 27.83
C VAL A 211 -11.81 27.69 27.08
N PRO A 212 -11.27 28.80 27.62
CA PRO A 212 -10.26 29.59 26.90
C PRO A 212 -8.98 28.80 26.59
N VAL A 213 -8.50 27.99 27.53
CA VAL A 213 -7.33 27.12 27.34
C VAL A 213 -7.61 26.06 26.32
N PHE A 214 -8.79 25.46 26.37
CA PHE A 214 -9.25 24.45 25.41
C PHE A 214 -9.28 25.03 23.98
N ILE A 215 -9.86 26.22 23.79
CA ILE A 215 -9.90 26.92 22.49
C ILE A 215 -8.47 27.21 22.01
N PHE A 216 -7.61 27.79 22.86
CA PHE A 216 -6.23 28.12 22.52
C PHE A 216 -5.47 26.89 22.01
N GLN A 217 -5.61 25.75 22.67
CA GLN A 217 -4.97 24.49 22.26
C GLN A 217 -5.47 24.00 20.91
N HIS A 218 -6.76 24.16 20.60
CA HIS A 218 -7.31 23.81 19.29
C HIS A 218 -6.89 24.78 18.18
N LEU A 219 -6.68 26.05 18.53
CA LEU A 219 -6.04 26.99 17.60
C LEU A 219 -4.59 26.59 17.29
N LEU A 220 -3.85 26.05 18.26
CA LEU A 220 -2.53 25.50 17.99
C LEU A 220 -2.61 24.26 17.07
N VAL A 221 -3.57 23.34 17.28
CA VAL A 221 -3.80 22.21 16.35
C VAL A 221 -4.02 22.74 14.94
N LEU A 222 -4.92 23.72 14.77
CA LEU A 222 -5.22 24.31 13.46
C LEU A 222 -4.01 25.03 12.85
N LEU A 223 -3.25 25.77 13.64
CA LEU A 223 -2.05 26.47 13.17
C LEU A 223 -1.04 25.47 12.60
N PHE A 224 -0.70 24.43 13.38
CA PHE A 224 0.28 23.43 12.96
C PHE A 224 -0.25 22.46 11.89
N PHE A 225 -1.55 22.39 11.67
CA PHE A 225 -2.15 21.75 10.52
C PHE A 225 -2.05 22.62 9.27
N ILE A 226 -2.50 23.89 9.38
CA ILE A 226 -2.64 24.77 8.21
C ILE A 226 -1.27 25.21 7.69
N LEU A 227 -0.29 25.48 8.58
CA LEU A 227 0.99 26.04 8.18
C LEU A 227 1.75 25.19 7.14
N PRO A 228 2.00 23.88 7.34
CA PRO A 228 2.69 23.08 6.35
C PRO A 228 1.87 22.89 5.06
N VAL A 229 0.54 22.75 5.18
CA VAL A 229 -0.35 22.60 4.04
C VAL A 229 -0.38 23.87 3.20
N ALA A 230 -0.53 25.05 3.83
CA ALA A 230 -0.52 26.34 3.15
C ALA A 230 0.83 26.64 2.50
N ALA A 231 1.93 26.23 3.12
CA ALA A 231 3.26 26.37 2.52
C ALA A 231 3.34 25.58 1.20
N TRP A 232 2.95 24.30 1.20
CA TRP A 232 2.95 23.52 -0.02
C TRP A 232 1.98 24.05 -1.08
N VAL A 233 0.73 24.39 -0.72
CA VAL A 233 -0.27 24.95 -1.65
C VAL A 233 0.24 26.26 -2.27
N ARG A 234 0.90 27.10 -1.48
CA ARG A 234 1.51 28.34 -1.98
C ARG A 234 2.57 28.06 -3.05
N GLU A 235 3.50 27.13 -2.77
CA GLU A 235 4.54 26.78 -3.75
C GLU A 235 3.93 26.13 -5.01
N LEU A 236 2.89 25.32 -4.87
CA LEU A 236 2.15 24.75 -6.00
C LEU A 236 1.52 25.82 -6.89
N ILE A 237 0.85 26.82 -6.29
CA ILE A 237 0.20 27.91 -7.04
C ILE A 237 1.23 28.84 -7.68
N ASN A 238 2.39 29.02 -7.04
CA ASN A 238 3.47 29.86 -7.57
C ASN A 238 4.33 29.13 -8.64
N HIS A 239 4.09 27.85 -8.89
CA HIS A 239 4.76 27.12 -9.96
C HIS A 239 4.39 27.69 -11.35
N VAL A 240 5.23 27.47 -12.37
CA VAL A 240 5.02 27.98 -13.73
C VAL A 240 3.63 27.67 -14.27
N ASP A 241 3.11 26.46 -14.01
CA ASP A 241 1.78 26.00 -14.44
C ASP A 241 0.79 25.93 -13.26
N GLY A 242 0.95 26.76 -12.25
CA GLY A 242 0.26 26.67 -10.95
C GLY A 242 -1.26 26.57 -11.04
N ASP A 243 -1.91 27.35 -11.91
CA ASP A 243 -3.36 27.30 -12.09
C ASP A 243 -3.83 25.95 -12.67
N ALA A 244 -3.12 25.41 -13.65
CA ALA A 244 -3.41 24.11 -14.24
C ALA A 244 -3.17 22.98 -13.23
N LEU A 245 -2.07 23.03 -12.47
CA LEU A 245 -1.73 22.07 -11.42
C LEU A 245 -2.75 22.07 -10.30
N TRP A 246 -3.18 23.27 -9.87
CA TRP A 246 -4.26 23.40 -8.87
C TRP A 246 -5.57 22.80 -9.36
N HIS A 247 -5.96 23.09 -10.61
CA HIS A 247 -7.16 22.55 -11.21
C HIS A 247 -7.10 21.01 -11.32
N GLU A 248 -5.98 20.45 -11.76
CA GLU A 248 -5.77 19.01 -11.86
C GLU A 248 -5.82 18.36 -10.49
N TRP A 249 -5.05 18.88 -9.52
CA TRP A 249 -5.00 18.28 -8.19
C TRP A 249 -6.31 18.40 -7.43
N PHE A 250 -6.86 19.63 -7.30
CA PHE A 250 -8.03 19.85 -6.43
C PHE A 250 -9.34 19.47 -7.11
N TRP A 251 -9.60 20.04 -8.30
CA TRP A 251 -10.90 19.84 -8.95
C TRP A 251 -11.02 18.46 -9.60
N GLN A 252 -10.04 18.00 -10.32
CA GLN A 252 -10.12 16.70 -10.99
C GLN A 252 -9.86 15.55 -10.01
N ASN A 253 -8.75 15.59 -9.26
CA ASN A 253 -8.33 14.47 -8.43
C ASN A 253 -9.02 14.40 -7.06
N GLN A 254 -9.37 15.50 -6.40
CA GLN A 254 -10.07 15.44 -5.11
C GLN A 254 -11.58 15.49 -5.29
N VAL A 255 -12.12 16.57 -5.87
CA VAL A 255 -13.56 16.76 -6.04
C VAL A 255 -14.13 15.77 -7.07
N GLY A 256 -13.50 15.62 -8.22
CA GLY A 256 -13.95 14.74 -9.30
C GLY A 256 -14.02 13.27 -8.92
N ARG A 257 -13.06 12.78 -8.12
CA ARG A 257 -13.08 11.39 -7.57
C ARG A 257 -14.22 11.19 -6.57
N LEU A 258 -14.51 12.18 -5.75
CA LEU A 258 -15.59 12.10 -4.77
C LEU A 258 -16.95 12.08 -5.45
N THR A 259 -17.19 12.98 -6.39
CA THR A 259 -18.45 13.15 -7.11
C THR A 259 -18.64 12.19 -8.29
N GLY A 260 -17.52 11.63 -8.82
CA GLY A 260 -17.51 10.79 -10.00
C GLY A 260 -17.70 11.56 -11.30
N THR A 261 -17.31 12.84 -11.33
CA THR A 261 -17.30 13.69 -12.53
C THR A 261 -16.01 13.55 -13.32
N SER A 262 -14.94 13.01 -12.72
CA SER A 262 -13.66 12.75 -13.38
C SER A 262 -13.72 11.41 -14.12
N THR A 263 -13.96 11.43 -15.43
CA THR A 263 -14.13 10.24 -16.28
C THR A 263 -12.82 9.53 -16.61
N GLU A 264 -11.69 10.23 -16.53
CA GLU A 264 -10.37 9.72 -16.92
C GLU A 264 -9.72 8.83 -15.86
N LEU A 265 -10.14 8.94 -14.59
CA LEU A 265 -9.46 8.35 -13.44
C LEU A 265 -9.88 6.91 -13.11
N GLY A 266 -10.49 6.14 -13.97
CA GLY A 266 -10.81 4.73 -13.74
C GLY A 266 -11.43 4.41 -12.36
N HIS A 267 -11.79 3.15 -12.08
CA HIS A 267 -12.28 2.70 -10.77
C HIS A 267 -13.58 3.34 -10.25
N ILE A 268 -14.34 4.04 -11.11
CA ILE A 268 -15.67 4.57 -10.75
C ILE A 268 -16.63 3.39 -10.60
N LYS A 269 -17.17 3.21 -9.39
CA LYS A 269 -18.13 2.14 -9.04
C LYS A 269 -19.34 2.75 -8.34
N LYS A 270 -20.07 3.61 -9.07
CA LYS A 270 -21.33 4.21 -8.55
C LYS A 270 -22.31 3.10 -8.16
N GLY A 271 -22.97 3.25 -7.02
CA GLY A 271 -23.98 2.30 -6.53
C GLY A 271 -23.46 0.98 -5.93
N ALA A 272 -22.14 0.74 -5.90
CA ALA A 272 -21.57 -0.45 -5.28
C ALA A 272 -21.44 -0.28 -3.75
N TYR A 273 -22.56 -0.14 -3.04
CA TYR A 273 -22.57 0.15 -1.59
C TYR A 273 -22.01 -0.97 -0.71
N LEU A 274 -22.07 -2.22 -1.16
CA LEU A 274 -21.53 -3.38 -0.42
C LEU A 274 -20.05 -3.68 -0.74
N TYR A 275 -19.42 -2.88 -1.59
CA TYR A 275 -18.05 -3.12 -2.05
C TYR A 275 -17.06 -3.29 -0.89
N TYR A 276 -17.12 -2.41 0.09
CA TYR A 276 -16.18 -2.44 1.21
C TYR A 276 -16.48 -3.53 2.25
N LEU A 277 -17.69 -4.10 2.28
CA LEU A 277 -17.97 -5.25 3.16
C LEU A 277 -17.15 -6.47 2.72
N TRP A 278 -17.04 -6.71 1.41
CA TRP A 278 -16.18 -7.77 0.90
C TRP A 278 -14.70 -7.48 1.14
N GLY A 279 -14.27 -6.25 0.85
CA GLY A 279 -12.90 -5.81 1.13
C GLY A 279 -12.52 -5.92 2.62
N MET A 280 -13.47 -5.70 3.54
CA MET A 280 -13.22 -5.93 4.98
C MET A 280 -12.98 -7.41 5.28
N VAL A 281 -13.71 -8.33 4.64
CA VAL A 281 -13.47 -9.77 4.81
C VAL A 281 -12.05 -10.10 4.42
N GLU A 282 -11.64 -9.69 3.22
CA GLU A 282 -10.30 -9.90 2.66
C GLU A 282 -9.22 -9.29 3.58
N TYR A 283 -9.29 -8.00 3.87
CA TYR A 283 -8.24 -7.27 4.56
C TYR A 283 -8.08 -7.60 6.04
N THR A 284 -9.15 -8.08 6.70
CA THR A 284 -9.09 -8.41 8.13
C THR A 284 -8.93 -9.90 8.42
N ILE A 285 -8.89 -10.77 7.40
CA ILE A 285 -8.55 -12.18 7.61
C ILE A 285 -7.18 -12.25 8.32
N PRO A 286 -7.07 -13.13 9.36
CA PRO A 286 -8.05 -14.08 9.90
C PRO A 286 -8.91 -13.52 11.04
N TRP A 287 -8.83 -12.24 11.35
CA TRP A 287 -9.33 -11.63 12.58
C TRP A 287 -10.78 -11.16 12.52
N LEU A 288 -11.42 -11.18 11.33
CA LEU A 288 -12.81 -10.72 11.16
C LEU A 288 -13.81 -11.28 12.19
N PRO A 289 -13.82 -12.60 12.53
CA PRO A 289 -14.78 -13.12 13.50
C PRO A 289 -14.67 -12.47 14.88
N PHE A 290 -13.47 -12.06 15.28
CA PHE A 290 -13.23 -11.37 16.55
C PHE A 290 -13.68 -9.92 16.53
N ILE A 291 -13.54 -9.25 15.38
CA ILE A 291 -14.03 -7.88 15.16
C ILE A 291 -15.56 -7.86 15.24
N VAL A 292 -16.22 -8.82 14.57
CA VAL A 292 -17.68 -9.00 14.63
C VAL A 292 -18.13 -9.32 16.05
N TYR A 293 -17.40 -10.19 16.76
CA TYR A 293 -17.67 -10.52 18.15
C TYR A 293 -17.54 -9.31 19.08
N TRP A 294 -16.53 -8.46 18.86
CA TRP A 294 -16.36 -7.20 19.58
C TRP A 294 -17.58 -6.29 19.40
N GLY A 295 -18.02 -6.10 18.15
CA GLY A 295 -19.20 -5.29 17.82
C GLY A 295 -20.47 -5.81 18.47
N TRP A 296 -20.69 -7.13 18.38
CA TRP A 296 -21.83 -7.79 19.03
C TRP A 296 -21.81 -7.61 20.56
N GLN A 297 -20.66 -7.80 21.21
CA GLN A 297 -20.54 -7.57 22.66
C GLN A 297 -20.84 -6.12 23.03
N THR A 298 -20.31 -5.15 22.30
CA THR A 298 -20.52 -3.72 22.57
C THR A 298 -22.00 -3.37 22.54
N VAL A 299 -22.76 -3.88 21.57
CA VAL A 299 -24.20 -3.67 21.46
C VAL A 299 -24.96 -4.41 22.57
N LYS A 300 -24.61 -5.67 22.82
CA LYS A 300 -25.31 -6.52 23.81
C LYS A 300 -25.14 -6.00 25.24
N GLN A 301 -23.93 -5.58 25.60
CA GLN A 301 -23.61 -5.12 26.95
C GLN A 301 -23.97 -3.63 27.14
N ARG A 302 -24.34 -2.92 26.08
CA ARG A 302 -24.63 -1.46 26.07
C ARG A 302 -23.50 -0.63 26.68
N GLU A 303 -22.25 -1.09 26.53
CA GLU A 303 -21.07 -0.41 27.07
C GLU A 303 -20.58 0.67 26.08
N TRP A 304 -21.08 1.88 26.27
CA TRP A 304 -20.76 3.04 25.42
C TRP A 304 -19.69 3.93 26.06
N SER A 305 -18.51 3.34 26.35
CA SER A 305 -17.38 4.13 26.83
C SER A 305 -16.86 5.04 25.69
N ARG A 306 -16.16 6.13 26.05
CA ARG A 306 -15.56 7.06 25.09
C ARG A 306 -14.57 6.34 24.16
N GLU A 307 -13.82 5.37 24.69
CA GLU A 307 -12.85 4.56 23.94
C GLU A 307 -13.57 3.68 22.90
N ARG A 308 -14.67 3.04 23.26
CA ARG A 308 -15.49 2.24 22.32
C ARG A 308 -16.16 3.13 21.27
N LEU A 309 -16.65 4.30 21.67
CA LEU A 309 -17.24 5.26 20.74
C LEU A 309 -16.21 5.78 19.74
N LEU A 310 -14.95 6.04 20.19
CA LEU A 310 -13.86 6.38 19.29
C LEU A 310 -13.68 5.30 18.21
N LEU A 311 -13.55 4.04 18.63
CA LEU A 311 -13.33 2.92 17.71
C LEU A 311 -14.51 2.73 16.74
N LEU A 312 -15.74 2.84 17.23
CA LEU A 312 -16.95 2.73 16.40
C LEU A 312 -17.07 3.89 15.41
N CYS A 313 -16.93 5.13 15.87
CA CYS A 313 -17.03 6.30 15.02
C CYS A 313 -15.92 6.31 13.96
N TRP A 314 -14.68 5.97 14.33
CA TRP A 314 -13.59 5.85 13.38
C TRP A 314 -13.89 4.79 12.32
N ALA A 315 -14.26 3.57 12.71
CA ALA A 315 -14.56 2.49 11.76
C ALA A 315 -15.77 2.81 10.89
N LEU A 316 -16.93 3.09 11.50
CA LEU A 316 -18.19 3.26 10.78
C LEU A 316 -18.25 4.57 10.00
N GLY A 317 -17.73 5.67 10.57
CA GLY A 317 -17.70 6.97 9.91
C GLY A 317 -16.80 6.95 8.66
N THR A 318 -15.61 6.34 8.75
CA THR A 318 -14.74 6.20 7.58
C THR A 318 -15.32 5.23 6.55
N LEU A 319 -15.91 4.10 6.96
CA LEU A 319 -16.59 3.19 6.04
C LEU A 319 -17.76 3.87 5.31
N LEU A 320 -18.53 4.69 6.02
CA LEU A 320 -19.61 5.48 5.42
C LEU A 320 -19.04 6.46 4.38
N LEU A 321 -18.00 7.22 4.73
CA LEU A 321 -17.33 8.15 3.82
C LEU A 321 -16.84 7.45 2.54
N LEU A 322 -16.15 6.32 2.69
CA LEU A 322 -15.66 5.54 1.56
C LEU A 322 -16.81 4.97 0.70
N THR A 323 -17.90 4.54 1.35
CA THR A 323 -19.08 3.98 0.67
C THR A 323 -19.79 5.03 -0.17
N LEU A 324 -19.86 6.27 0.31
CA LEU A 324 -20.47 7.40 -0.39
C LEU A 324 -19.58 7.90 -1.55
N SER A 325 -18.27 7.73 -1.47
CA SER A 325 -17.37 8.10 -2.57
C SER A 325 -17.67 7.31 -3.84
N SER A 326 -17.60 7.97 -4.99
CA SER A 326 -17.83 7.34 -6.30
C SER A 326 -16.69 6.42 -6.72
N THR A 327 -15.46 6.75 -6.37
CA THR A 327 -14.27 5.94 -6.67
C THR A 327 -14.02 4.94 -5.54
N LYS A 328 -13.91 3.65 -5.87
CA LYS A 328 -13.75 2.57 -4.89
C LYS A 328 -12.57 1.67 -5.24
N ARG A 329 -11.66 1.51 -4.26
CA ARG A 329 -10.57 0.52 -4.28
C ARG A 329 -10.49 -0.13 -2.89
N THR A 330 -10.24 -1.42 -2.81
CA THR A 330 -10.07 -2.15 -1.53
C THR A 330 -8.93 -1.54 -0.69
N LEU A 331 -7.90 -1.02 -1.36
CA LEU A 331 -6.78 -0.31 -0.75
C LEU A 331 -7.21 0.85 0.19
N TYR A 332 -8.35 1.48 -0.05
CA TYR A 332 -8.83 2.57 0.80
C TYR A 332 -9.24 2.14 2.22
N LEU A 333 -9.37 0.83 2.46
CA LEU A 333 -9.55 0.27 3.80
C LEU A 333 -8.26 0.23 4.62
N PHE A 334 -7.10 0.39 4.01
CA PHE A 334 -5.82 0.24 4.69
C PHE A 334 -5.66 1.13 5.94
N PRO A 335 -6.04 2.43 5.93
CA PRO A 335 -5.99 3.29 7.12
C PRO A 335 -6.95 2.88 8.25
N LEU A 336 -7.89 1.94 7.99
CA LEU A 336 -8.82 1.41 8.98
C LEU A 336 -8.28 0.17 9.71
N LEU A 337 -7.23 -0.49 9.22
CA LEU A 337 -6.72 -1.70 9.87
C LEU A 337 -6.31 -1.49 11.34
N PRO A 338 -5.71 -0.34 11.74
CA PRO A 338 -5.40 -0.10 13.16
C PRO A 338 -6.62 -0.14 14.07
N VAL A 339 -7.77 0.40 13.65
CA VAL A 339 -8.96 0.38 14.50
C VAL A 339 -9.47 -1.05 14.72
N PHE A 340 -9.47 -1.89 13.69
CA PHE A 340 -9.85 -3.30 13.80
C PHE A 340 -8.88 -4.08 14.67
N ALA A 341 -7.60 -3.78 14.59
CA ALA A 341 -6.58 -4.37 15.43
C ALA A 341 -6.75 -4.00 16.92
N ILE A 342 -7.11 -2.75 17.24
CA ILE A 342 -7.38 -2.30 18.60
C ILE A 342 -8.67 -2.95 19.15
N MET A 343 -9.72 -3.11 18.33
CA MET A 343 -10.92 -3.86 18.71
C MET A 343 -10.57 -5.29 19.12
N LEU A 344 -9.68 -5.96 18.36
CA LEU A 344 -9.18 -7.29 18.72
C LEU A 344 -8.34 -7.25 20.00
N GLY A 345 -7.49 -6.24 20.17
CA GLY A 345 -6.76 -6.04 21.43
C GLY A 345 -7.70 -6.00 22.64
N GLN A 346 -8.86 -5.35 22.53
CA GLN A 346 -9.88 -5.37 23.58
C GLN A 346 -10.51 -6.76 23.78
N VAL A 347 -10.78 -7.52 22.71
CA VAL A 347 -11.25 -8.91 22.79
C VAL A 347 -10.23 -9.80 23.51
N SER A 348 -8.94 -9.49 23.38
CA SER A 348 -7.88 -10.28 24.02
C SER A 348 -7.91 -10.25 25.55
N LEU A 349 -8.57 -9.28 26.16
CA LEU A 349 -8.79 -9.22 27.61
C LEU A 349 -9.70 -10.35 28.10
N SER A 350 -10.60 -10.83 27.23
CA SER A 350 -11.52 -11.92 27.52
C SER A 350 -11.83 -12.75 26.28
N TRP A 351 -10.88 -13.58 25.84
CA TRP A 351 -11.04 -14.38 24.63
C TRP A 351 -12.30 -15.27 24.65
N PRO A 352 -13.10 -15.29 23.57
CA PRO A 352 -14.27 -16.16 23.49
C PRO A 352 -13.89 -17.64 23.52
N LEU A 353 -14.81 -18.50 24.00
CA LEU A 353 -14.58 -19.94 24.19
C LEU A 353 -14.22 -20.67 22.88
N TRP A 354 -14.73 -20.19 21.76
CA TRP A 354 -14.49 -20.80 20.44
C TRP A 354 -13.08 -20.50 19.87
N THR A 355 -12.32 -19.55 20.46
CA THR A 355 -10.96 -19.16 19.98
C THR A 355 -10.03 -20.37 19.80
N ALA A 356 -10.07 -21.35 20.70
CA ALA A 356 -9.22 -22.54 20.61
C ALA A 356 -9.58 -23.45 19.40
N ARG A 357 -10.87 -23.59 19.09
CA ARG A 357 -11.33 -24.36 17.91
C ARG A 357 -10.98 -23.63 16.63
N TYR A 358 -11.22 -22.34 16.59
CA TYR A 358 -10.88 -21.48 15.45
C TYR A 358 -9.39 -21.51 15.13
N GLY A 359 -8.53 -21.35 16.15
CA GLY A 359 -7.08 -21.41 15.96
C GLY A 359 -6.59 -22.76 15.45
N ARG A 360 -7.16 -23.87 15.93
CA ARG A 360 -6.85 -25.21 15.39
C ARG A 360 -7.27 -25.34 13.93
N GLY A 361 -8.45 -24.81 13.56
CA GLY A 361 -8.90 -24.79 12.16
C GLY A 361 -7.90 -24.07 11.24
N TRP A 362 -7.39 -22.92 11.67
CA TRP A 362 -6.33 -22.19 10.93
C TRP A 362 -5.04 -22.98 10.82
N LEU A 363 -4.64 -23.68 11.89
CA LEU A 363 -3.45 -24.52 11.87
C LEU A 363 -3.58 -25.68 10.88
N TYR A 364 -4.74 -26.37 10.85
CA TYR A 364 -5.00 -27.40 9.83
C TYR A 364 -5.02 -26.84 8.42
N PHE A 365 -5.66 -25.70 8.19
CA PHE A 365 -5.69 -25.05 6.90
C PHE A 365 -4.26 -24.71 6.42
N MET A 366 -3.44 -24.14 7.30
CA MET A 366 -2.05 -23.82 6.99
C MET A 366 -1.23 -25.08 6.67
N LEU A 367 -1.38 -26.16 7.45
CA LEU A 367 -0.68 -27.42 7.18
C LEU A 367 -1.07 -28.00 5.79
N LEU A 368 -2.36 -27.96 5.45
CA LEU A 368 -2.85 -28.38 4.14
C LEU A 368 -2.25 -27.50 3.03
N PHE A 369 -2.20 -26.20 3.25
CA PHE A 369 -1.58 -25.25 2.32
C PHE A 369 -0.08 -25.51 2.14
N CYS A 370 0.67 -25.79 3.23
CA CYS A 370 2.09 -26.15 3.16
C CYS A 370 2.29 -27.45 2.37
N VAL A 371 1.47 -28.46 2.64
CA VAL A 371 1.53 -29.73 1.90
C VAL A 371 1.28 -29.49 0.41
N ALA A 372 0.28 -28.69 0.05
CA ALA A 372 -0.01 -28.38 -1.34
C ALA A 372 1.16 -27.66 -2.03
N ILE A 373 1.72 -26.63 -1.41
CA ILE A 373 2.85 -25.86 -1.99
C ILE A 373 4.11 -26.71 -2.12
N ILE A 374 4.41 -27.58 -1.14
CA ILE A 374 5.64 -28.38 -1.11
C ILE A 374 5.52 -29.64 -1.96
N ALA A 375 4.39 -30.35 -1.83
CA ALA A 375 4.23 -31.67 -2.44
C ALA A 375 3.94 -31.59 -3.96
N LEU A 376 3.15 -30.64 -4.42
CA LEU A 376 2.80 -30.52 -5.84
C LEU A 376 4.03 -30.42 -6.75
N PRO A 377 5.01 -29.54 -6.50
CA PRO A 377 6.22 -29.48 -7.31
C PRO A 377 7.15 -30.71 -7.14
N LEU A 378 7.26 -31.27 -5.92
CA LEU A 378 8.14 -32.41 -5.63
C LEU A 378 7.65 -33.73 -6.26
N LEU A 379 6.35 -33.92 -6.36
CA LEU A 379 5.75 -35.12 -6.93
C LEU A 379 5.71 -35.11 -8.46
N GLY A 380 6.16 -34.02 -9.08
CA GLY A 380 6.07 -33.84 -10.54
C GLY A 380 4.62 -33.94 -11.04
N LEU A 381 3.65 -33.83 -10.13
CA LEU A 381 2.25 -33.86 -10.51
C LEU A 381 1.99 -32.64 -11.40
N PRO A 382 1.41 -32.86 -12.61
CA PRO A 382 0.99 -31.73 -13.40
C PRO A 382 0.00 -30.94 -12.54
N LEU A 383 0.37 -29.70 -12.21
CA LEU A 383 -0.63 -28.77 -11.68
C LEU A 383 -1.84 -28.87 -12.63
N PRO A 384 -3.09 -28.87 -12.13
CA PRO A 384 -4.28 -29.01 -12.99
C PRO A 384 -4.30 -28.04 -14.17
N PHE A 385 -3.38 -27.08 -14.21
CA PHE A 385 -3.19 -26.06 -15.23
C PHE A 385 -1.75 -26.00 -15.78
N ALA A 386 -0.97 -27.09 -15.68
CA ALA A 386 0.45 -27.11 -16.08
C ALA A 386 0.68 -26.67 -17.55
N SER A 387 -0.26 -26.96 -18.44
CA SER A 387 -0.23 -26.51 -19.84
C SER A 387 -0.47 -25.00 -20.01
N GLN A 388 -0.94 -24.32 -18.99
CA GLN A 388 -1.18 -22.87 -18.98
C GLN A 388 -0.07 -22.11 -18.24
N ILE A 389 0.90 -22.82 -17.62
CA ILE A 389 2.00 -22.19 -16.89
C ILE A 389 3.09 -21.82 -17.90
N PRO A 390 3.50 -20.54 -17.98
CA PRO A 390 4.59 -20.12 -18.84
C PRO A 390 5.89 -20.88 -18.59
N ALA A 391 6.68 -21.13 -19.63
CA ALA A 391 7.94 -21.88 -19.53
C ALA A 391 8.91 -21.24 -18.52
N GLU A 392 8.92 -19.91 -18.42
CA GLU A 392 9.73 -19.14 -17.47
C GLU A 392 9.40 -19.50 -16.02
N VAL A 393 8.10 -19.70 -15.72
CA VAL A 393 7.64 -20.10 -14.37
C VAL A 393 8.06 -21.54 -14.07
N GLN A 394 7.99 -22.44 -15.05
CA GLN A 394 8.46 -23.82 -14.89
C GLN A 394 9.96 -23.86 -14.64
N GLN A 395 10.75 -23.07 -15.37
CA GLN A 395 12.19 -22.94 -15.18
C GLN A 395 12.52 -22.31 -13.82
N ALA A 396 11.77 -21.27 -13.39
CA ALA A 396 11.95 -20.67 -12.07
C ALA A 396 11.63 -21.67 -10.95
N ALA A 397 10.58 -22.48 -11.09
CA ALA A 397 10.22 -23.51 -10.14
C ALA A 397 11.34 -24.55 -9.96
N SER A 398 12.02 -24.96 -11.05
CA SER A 398 13.14 -25.90 -10.98
C SER A 398 14.37 -25.32 -10.22
N LYS A 399 14.51 -24.01 -10.17
CA LYS A 399 15.59 -23.30 -9.45
C LYS A 399 15.29 -23.05 -7.95
N LEU A 400 14.10 -23.36 -7.47
CA LEU A 400 13.70 -23.14 -6.09
C LEU A 400 14.32 -24.12 -5.08
N GLY A 401 15.10 -25.11 -5.49
CA GLY A 401 15.55 -26.26 -4.71
C GLY A 401 15.92 -25.96 -3.26
N TRP A 402 16.87 -25.06 -3.00
CA TRP A 402 17.29 -24.71 -1.64
C TRP A 402 16.22 -23.96 -0.82
N ARG A 403 15.27 -23.26 -1.49
CA ARG A 403 14.17 -22.51 -0.83
C ARG A 403 13.13 -23.42 -0.20
N TYR A 404 13.11 -24.70 -0.54
CA TYR A 404 12.27 -25.69 0.15
C TYR A 404 12.75 -26.03 1.56
N ILE A 405 14.04 -25.80 1.88
CA ILE A 405 14.58 -26.07 3.23
C ILE A 405 13.86 -25.23 4.30
N PRO A 406 13.77 -23.90 4.18
CA PRO A 406 12.94 -23.09 5.10
C PRO A 406 11.49 -23.54 5.16
N ALA A 407 10.90 -23.93 4.01
CA ALA A 407 9.52 -24.41 3.96
C ALA A 407 9.32 -25.70 4.78
N ILE A 408 10.24 -26.65 4.67
CA ILE A 408 10.22 -27.89 5.46
C ILE A 408 10.38 -27.59 6.96
N ILE A 409 11.31 -26.68 7.32
CA ILE A 409 11.50 -26.27 8.72
C ILE A 409 10.20 -25.64 9.28
N LEU A 410 9.58 -24.73 8.53
CA LEU A 410 8.32 -24.10 8.93
C LEU A 410 7.19 -25.12 9.05
N PHE A 411 7.14 -26.11 8.14
CA PHE A 411 6.18 -27.21 8.21
C PHE A 411 6.37 -28.06 9.49
N VAL A 412 7.61 -28.41 9.82
CA VAL A 412 7.93 -29.17 11.04
C VAL A 412 7.55 -28.37 12.28
N MET A 413 7.86 -27.07 12.33
CA MET A 413 7.45 -26.19 13.44
C MET A 413 5.91 -26.12 13.58
N ALA A 414 5.20 -26.06 12.47
CA ALA A 414 3.74 -26.09 12.48
C ALA A 414 3.19 -27.42 12.95
N LEU A 415 3.79 -28.53 12.56
CA LEU A 415 3.43 -29.87 13.02
C LEU A 415 3.71 -30.02 14.53
N GLU A 416 4.84 -29.50 15.02
CA GLU A 416 5.12 -29.44 16.46
C GLU A 416 4.04 -28.68 17.24
N LEU A 417 3.60 -27.51 16.73
CA LEU A 417 2.51 -26.73 17.35
C LEU A 417 1.21 -27.54 17.41
N LEU A 418 0.94 -28.36 16.37
CA LEU A 418 -0.23 -29.22 16.33
C LEU A 418 -0.14 -30.37 17.34
N LEU A 419 1.04 -30.98 17.46
CA LEU A 419 1.27 -32.13 18.33
C LEU A 419 1.41 -31.77 19.82
N GLN A 420 1.58 -30.49 20.14
CA GLN A 420 1.62 -30.04 21.53
C GLN A 420 0.28 -30.31 22.21
N ARG A 421 0.26 -31.32 23.09
CA ARG A 421 -0.90 -31.72 23.91
C ARG A 421 -1.31 -30.67 24.96
N LYS A 422 -0.39 -29.76 25.34
CA LYS A 422 -0.70 -28.65 26.25
C LYS A 422 -1.60 -27.65 25.51
N GLU A 423 -2.64 -27.18 26.19
CA GLU A 423 -3.55 -26.17 25.63
C GLU A 423 -2.79 -24.92 25.22
N VAL A 424 -2.43 -24.86 23.95
CA VAL A 424 -1.90 -23.64 23.34
C VAL A 424 -3.09 -22.73 23.03
N HIS A 425 -2.96 -21.46 23.38
CA HIS A 425 -4.03 -20.49 23.16
C HIS A 425 -4.33 -20.36 21.67
N GLY A 426 -5.60 -20.47 21.25
CA GLY A 426 -5.99 -20.48 19.83
C GLY A 426 -5.53 -19.27 19.04
N ALA A 427 -5.40 -18.09 19.65
CA ALA A 427 -4.87 -16.90 19.00
C ALA A 427 -3.39 -17.05 18.59
N ILE A 428 -2.60 -17.84 19.35
CA ILE A 428 -1.21 -18.17 18.97
C ILE A 428 -1.21 -19.02 17.71
N HIS A 429 -2.11 -20.01 17.61
CA HIS A 429 -2.25 -20.83 16.41
C HIS A 429 -2.60 -19.98 15.18
N VAL A 430 -3.55 -19.03 15.31
CA VAL A 430 -3.90 -18.11 14.22
C VAL A 430 -2.69 -17.30 13.77
N THR A 431 -2.02 -16.62 14.71
CA THR A 431 -0.86 -15.77 14.41
C THR A 431 0.26 -16.57 13.74
N SER A 432 0.62 -17.73 14.32
CA SER A 432 1.70 -18.57 13.78
C SER A 432 1.33 -19.13 12.39
N SER A 433 0.08 -19.57 12.20
CA SER A 433 -0.38 -20.09 10.91
C SER A 433 -0.28 -19.06 9.80
N VAL A 434 -0.75 -17.83 10.06
CA VAL A 434 -0.70 -16.74 9.09
C VAL A 434 0.74 -16.33 8.80
N ALA A 435 1.56 -16.15 9.83
CA ALA A 435 2.96 -15.78 9.65
C ALA A 435 3.72 -16.82 8.82
N ILE A 436 3.57 -18.10 9.14
CA ILE A 436 4.21 -19.20 8.40
C ILE A 436 3.72 -19.23 6.95
N MET A 437 2.40 -19.09 6.73
CA MET A 437 1.83 -19.09 5.39
C MET A 437 2.40 -17.97 4.52
N PHE A 438 2.49 -16.73 5.03
CA PHE A 438 3.06 -15.62 4.27
C PHE A 438 4.56 -15.75 4.07
N LEU A 439 5.32 -16.22 5.05
CA LEU A 439 6.75 -16.51 4.86
C LEU A 439 6.98 -17.54 3.74
N LEU A 440 6.10 -18.56 3.63
CA LEU A 440 6.14 -19.51 2.52
C LEU A 440 5.76 -18.88 1.19
N ILE A 441 4.75 -18.03 1.15
CA ILE A 441 4.37 -17.28 -0.05
C ILE A 441 5.54 -16.44 -0.53
N PHE A 442 6.19 -15.71 0.36
CA PHE A 442 7.34 -14.88 0.01
C PHE A 442 8.55 -15.71 -0.46
N ALA A 443 8.81 -16.85 0.17
CA ALA A 443 9.92 -17.71 -0.20
C ALA A 443 9.75 -18.44 -1.53
N LEU A 444 8.53 -18.91 -1.82
CA LEU A 444 8.26 -19.82 -2.92
C LEU A 444 7.42 -19.20 -4.04
N VAL A 445 6.38 -18.41 -3.69
CA VAL A 445 5.43 -17.89 -4.68
C VAL A 445 5.93 -16.58 -5.30
N TYR A 446 6.54 -15.67 -4.52
CA TYR A 446 7.05 -14.39 -5.05
C TYR A 446 8.05 -14.58 -6.20
N PRO A 447 9.07 -15.45 -6.12
CA PRO A 447 9.95 -15.70 -7.25
C PRO A 447 9.25 -16.26 -8.50
N LEU A 448 8.17 -17.03 -8.32
CA LEU A 448 7.38 -17.53 -9.44
C LEU A 448 6.56 -16.41 -10.10
N ILE A 449 6.02 -15.48 -9.29
CA ILE A 449 5.32 -14.30 -9.81
C ILE A 449 6.30 -13.42 -10.59
N ASP A 450 7.51 -13.21 -10.08
CA ASP A 450 8.54 -12.43 -10.76
C ASP A 450 8.92 -13.05 -12.10
N ALA A 451 9.14 -14.36 -12.14
CA ALA A 451 9.42 -15.08 -13.37
C ALA A 451 8.26 -15.00 -14.38
N ALA A 452 7.00 -15.14 -13.90
CA ALA A 452 5.81 -15.04 -14.74
C ALA A 452 5.63 -13.64 -15.35
N LYS A 453 5.92 -12.61 -14.57
CA LYS A 453 5.83 -11.23 -15.04
C LYS A 453 7.00 -10.84 -15.94
N GLY A 454 8.23 -11.19 -15.56
CA GLY A 454 9.46 -10.97 -16.32
C GLY A 454 9.65 -9.53 -16.82
N VAL A 455 9.16 -8.55 -16.06
CA VAL A 455 8.95 -7.19 -16.56
C VAL A 455 10.26 -6.47 -16.86
N SER A 456 11.25 -6.57 -15.98
CA SER A 456 12.57 -5.95 -16.20
C SER A 456 13.26 -6.56 -17.43
N GLY A 457 13.28 -7.90 -17.53
CA GLY A 457 13.88 -8.57 -18.69
C GLY A 457 13.21 -8.22 -20.00
N LYS A 458 11.88 -8.04 -20.01
CA LYS A 458 11.12 -7.60 -21.18
C LYS A 458 11.48 -6.17 -21.60
N MET A 459 11.71 -5.27 -20.63
CA MET A 459 12.16 -3.90 -20.92
C MET A 459 13.57 -3.89 -21.49
N THR A 460 14.52 -4.59 -20.87
CA THR A 460 15.90 -4.69 -21.35
C THR A 460 15.94 -5.28 -22.77
N HIS A 461 15.20 -6.36 -23.04
CA HIS A 461 15.11 -6.96 -24.37
C HIS A 461 14.53 -6.00 -25.42
N LEU A 462 13.55 -5.18 -25.03
CA LEU A 462 12.92 -4.19 -25.93
C LEU A 462 13.92 -3.13 -26.40
N LEU A 463 14.91 -2.79 -25.55
CA LEU A 463 15.91 -1.77 -25.81
C LEU A 463 17.31 -2.37 -26.10
N GLU A 464 17.37 -3.69 -26.30
CA GLU A 464 18.61 -4.38 -26.62
C GLU A 464 19.19 -3.88 -27.95
N GLY A 465 20.48 -3.55 -27.94
CA GLY A 465 21.17 -3.00 -29.12
C GLY A 465 21.00 -1.48 -29.32
N ILE A 466 20.20 -0.78 -28.47
CA ILE A 466 20.10 0.66 -28.52
C ILE A 466 21.08 1.27 -27.51
N PRO A 467 22.06 2.09 -27.97
CA PRO A 467 23.01 2.74 -27.09
C PRO A 467 22.30 3.64 -26.06
N LEU A 468 22.81 3.70 -24.84
CA LEU A 468 22.25 4.53 -23.76
C LEU A 468 22.13 6.01 -24.17
N GLU A 469 23.11 6.52 -24.90
CA GLU A 469 23.18 7.91 -25.38
C GLU A 469 22.03 8.29 -26.36
N THR A 470 21.42 7.30 -27.01
CA THR A 470 20.33 7.52 -27.99
C THR A 470 18.95 7.26 -27.40
N ARG A 471 18.87 6.71 -26.17
CA ARG A 471 17.60 6.38 -25.53
C ARG A 471 16.76 7.62 -25.19
N ASP A 472 17.37 8.77 -24.91
CA ASP A 472 16.67 10.05 -24.71
C ASP A 472 16.01 10.58 -25.99
N ARG A 473 16.33 10.00 -27.15
CA ARG A 473 15.75 10.32 -28.45
C ARG A 473 14.63 9.35 -28.87
N ILE A 474 14.07 8.62 -27.89
CA ILE A 474 12.93 7.74 -28.10
C ILE A 474 11.67 8.41 -27.55
N ALA A 475 10.68 8.64 -28.42
CA ALA A 475 9.36 9.11 -28.01
C ALA A 475 8.42 7.95 -27.69
N GLY A 476 7.27 8.24 -27.07
CA GLY A 476 6.22 7.28 -26.79
C GLY A 476 4.92 7.59 -27.54
N TRP A 477 4.08 6.59 -27.70
CA TRP A 477 2.70 6.76 -28.11
C TRP A 477 1.80 5.86 -27.25
N ARG A 478 0.82 6.47 -26.58
CA ARG A 478 -0.10 5.82 -25.64
C ARG A 478 0.59 4.98 -24.56
N LEU A 479 1.80 5.37 -24.16
CA LEU A 479 2.43 4.77 -22.99
C LEU A 479 1.62 5.18 -21.76
N GLY A 480 1.19 4.19 -20.99
CA GLY A 480 0.48 4.40 -19.73
C GLY A 480 1.46 4.60 -18.55
N GLU A 481 0.90 4.84 -17.38
CA GLU A 481 1.65 5.05 -16.14
C GLU A 481 2.61 3.89 -15.81
N THR A 482 2.22 2.67 -16.14
CA THR A 482 3.05 1.47 -15.93
C THR A 482 4.28 1.47 -16.83
N GLU A 483 4.09 1.69 -18.13
CA GLU A 483 5.17 1.69 -19.12
C GLU A 483 6.15 2.82 -18.85
N LEU A 484 5.66 4.04 -18.61
CA LEU A 484 6.49 5.19 -18.23
C LEU A 484 7.28 4.93 -16.96
N GLY A 485 6.63 4.33 -15.96
CA GLY A 485 7.26 3.98 -14.70
C GLY A 485 8.39 2.95 -14.85
N LEU A 486 8.16 1.92 -15.65
CA LEU A 486 9.18 0.88 -15.91
C LEU A 486 10.39 1.42 -16.68
N LEU A 487 10.14 2.25 -17.70
CA LEU A 487 11.20 2.89 -18.48
C LEU A 487 12.04 3.83 -17.60
N SER A 488 11.40 4.63 -16.74
CA SER A 488 12.09 5.54 -15.83
C SER A 488 12.98 4.81 -14.82
N VAL A 489 12.50 3.66 -14.24
CA VAL A 489 13.21 2.97 -13.17
C VAL A 489 14.25 1.98 -13.68
N TYR A 490 13.92 1.18 -14.70
CA TYR A 490 14.83 0.12 -15.17
C TYR A 490 15.78 0.58 -16.29
N GLU A 491 15.36 1.54 -17.11
CA GLU A 491 16.13 1.95 -18.29
C GLU A 491 16.61 3.41 -18.21
N GLU A 492 16.32 4.06 -17.08
CA GLU A 492 16.69 5.46 -16.79
C GLU A 492 16.17 6.50 -17.81
N MET A 493 15.08 6.18 -18.50
CA MET A 493 14.50 6.95 -19.57
C MET A 493 13.33 7.82 -19.12
N GLN A 494 13.28 9.08 -19.60
CA GLN A 494 12.10 9.93 -19.54
C GLN A 494 11.50 10.03 -20.94
N VAL A 495 10.37 9.33 -21.16
CA VAL A 495 9.76 9.22 -22.49
C VAL A 495 8.54 10.12 -22.59
N VAL A 496 8.55 11.01 -23.59
CA VAL A 496 7.45 11.92 -23.89
C VAL A 496 6.46 11.25 -24.84
N ASN A 497 5.19 11.13 -24.44
CA ASN A 497 4.12 10.67 -25.31
C ASN A 497 3.78 11.72 -26.37
N LEU A 498 3.82 11.32 -27.62
CA LEU A 498 3.37 12.10 -28.78
C LEU A 498 1.92 11.76 -29.13
N ASP A 499 1.25 12.66 -29.82
CA ASP A 499 0.01 12.35 -30.52
C ASP A 499 0.28 11.57 -31.83
N GLY A 500 -0.76 11.09 -32.49
CA GLY A 500 -0.59 10.32 -33.74
C GLY A 500 0.10 11.10 -34.87
N LYS A 501 -0.07 12.43 -34.91
CA LYS A 501 0.61 13.29 -35.88
C LYS A 501 2.09 13.43 -35.54
N GLY A 502 2.42 13.58 -34.27
CA GLY A 502 3.80 13.62 -33.78
C GLY A 502 4.56 12.34 -34.13
N VAL A 503 3.95 11.17 -33.92
CA VAL A 503 4.54 9.86 -34.29
C VAL A 503 4.85 9.82 -35.79
N ARG A 504 3.87 10.21 -36.61
CA ARG A 504 4.05 10.25 -38.07
C ARG A 504 5.20 11.20 -38.50
N ASN A 505 5.32 12.35 -37.83
CA ASN A 505 6.42 13.30 -38.13
C ASN A 505 7.79 12.71 -37.78
N VAL A 506 7.91 11.98 -36.64
CA VAL A 506 9.17 11.30 -36.27
C VAL A 506 9.54 10.28 -37.36
N LEU A 507 8.61 9.39 -37.70
CA LEU A 507 8.88 8.32 -38.68
C LEU A 507 9.02 8.80 -40.11
N ALA A 508 8.50 9.99 -40.46
CA ALA A 508 8.73 10.67 -41.73
C ALA A 508 9.99 11.55 -41.71
N CYS A 509 10.82 11.49 -40.67
CA CYS A 509 12.04 12.30 -40.48
C CYS A 509 11.81 13.82 -40.44
N HIS A 510 10.60 14.25 -40.11
CA HIS A 510 10.27 15.67 -39.98
C HIS A 510 10.51 16.20 -38.55
N ASP A 511 10.71 15.35 -37.56
CA ASP A 511 11.03 15.71 -36.18
C ASP A 511 12.36 15.07 -35.77
N ALA A 512 13.44 15.82 -35.92
CA ALA A 512 14.81 15.36 -35.65
C ALA A 512 15.13 15.22 -34.13
N ARG A 513 14.19 15.53 -33.25
CA ARG A 513 14.39 15.35 -31.80
C ARG A 513 14.39 13.88 -31.40
N PHE A 514 13.70 13.03 -32.16
CA PHE A 514 13.53 11.61 -31.87
C PHE A 514 13.96 10.74 -33.05
N ASP A 515 14.59 9.61 -32.73
CA ASP A 515 15.05 8.61 -33.70
C ASP A 515 14.11 7.40 -33.78
N ALA A 516 13.35 7.16 -32.74
CA ALA A 516 12.43 6.03 -32.66
C ALA A 516 11.19 6.36 -31.79
N VAL A 517 10.17 5.51 -31.90
CA VAL A 517 8.92 5.63 -31.12
C VAL A 517 8.56 4.29 -30.49
N LEU A 518 8.27 4.30 -29.19
CA LEU A 518 7.65 3.20 -28.48
C LEU A 518 6.12 3.30 -28.60
N VAL A 519 5.52 2.38 -29.32
CA VAL A 519 4.07 2.32 -29.58
C VAL A 519 3.44 1.29 -28.64
N ASN A 520 2.49 1.71 -27.79
CA ASN A 520 1.68 0.80 -26.98
C ASN A 520 0.27 0.68 -27.57
N GLY A 521 -0.05 -0.48 -28.14
CA GLY A 521 -1.34 -0.72 -28.77
C GLY A 521 -1.51 -2.12 -29.30
N THR A 522 -2.69 -2.41 -29.79
CA THR A 522 -2.97 -3.66 -30.54
C THR A 522 -2.32 -3.60 -31.94
N ALA A 523 -2.12 -4.76 -32.55
CA ALA A 523 -1.60 -4.83 -33.92
C ALA A 523 -2.42 -3.98 -34.93
N GLN A 524 -3.76 -3.96 -34.75
CA GLN A 524 -4.65 -3.16 -35.60
C GLN A 524 -4.48 -1.64 -35.36
N GLU A 525 -4.35 -1.22 -34.11
CA GLU A 525 -4.13 0.20 -33.78
C GLU A 525 -2.78 0.68 -34.32
N MET A 526 -1.75 -0.15 -34.23
CA MET A 526 -0.44 0.13 -34.81
C MET A 526 -0.50 0.21 -36.33
N ALA A 527 -1.17 -0.73 -36.98
CA ALA A 527 -1.34 -0.71 -38.44
C ALA A 527 -2.06 0.58 -38.90
N ASN A 528 -3.12 1.00 -38.21
CA ASN A 528 -3.85 2.22 -38.51
C ASN A 528 -3.00 3.49 -38.26
N LEU A 529 -2.18 3.50 -37.18
CA LEU A 529 -1.31 4.61 -36.85
C LEU A 529 -0.23 4.83 -37.93
N LEU A 530 0.35 3.73 -38.43
CA LEU A 530 1.52 3.70 -39.31
C LEU A 530 1.16 3.54 -40.78
N GLU A 531 -0.13 3.53 -41.14
CA GLU A 531 -0.61 3.38 -42.50
C GLU A 531 0.03 4.42 -43.43
N GLY A 532 0.68 3.95 -44.51
CA GLY A 532 1.31 4.76 -45.53
C GLY A 532 2.67 5.38 -45.15
N ILE A 533 3.25 4.97 -44.01
CA ILE A 533 4.58 5.44 -43.58
C ILE A 533 5.54 4.23 -43.60
N PRO A 534 6.69 4.31 -44.28
CA PRO A 534 7.72 3.29 -44.17
C PRO A 534 8.36 3.32 -42.79
N TYR A 535 8.42 2.19 -42.12
CA TYR A 535 9.04 2.03 -40.79
C TYR A 535 9.72 0.70 -40.64
N GLN A 536 10.73 0.65 -39.79
CA GLN A 536 11.37 -0.58 -39.33
C GLN A 536 10.93 -0.91 -37.93
N GLN A 537 10.41 -2.11 -37.69
CA GLN A 537 10.18 -2.62 -36.35
C GLN A 537 11.51 -3.15 -35.79
N LEU A 538 12.00 -2.52 -34.72
CA LEU A 538 13.26 -2.90 -34.06
C LEU A 538 13.06 -3.98 -33.02
N ALA A 539 12.04 -3.86 -32.18
CA ALA A 539 11.73 -4.83 -31.12
C ALA A 539 10.24 -4.82 -30.77
N GLN A 540 9.77 -5.90 -30.15
CA GLN A 540 8.40 -6.01 -29.68
C GLN A 540 8.31 -6.89 -28.43
N THR A 541 7.47 -6.51 -27.46
CA THR A 541 7.18 -7.30 -26.27
C THR A 541 5.75 -7.12 -25.81
N SER A 542 5.27 -8.00 -24.95
CA SER A 542 3.99 -7.83 -24.25
C SER A 542 4.22 -7.76 -22.75
N LEU A 543 3.76 -6.69 -22.11
CA LEU A 543 3.80 -6.52 -20.66
C LEU A 543 2.58 -7.13 -19.96
N ARG A 544 1.46 -7.24 -20.70
CA ARG A 544 0.18 -7.78 -20.23
C ARG A 544 -0.36 -8.77 -21.23
N SER A 545 -0.31 -10.04 -20.89
CA SER A 545 -0.78 -11.13 -21.77
C SER A 545 -2.29 -11.14 -22.04
N ASP A 546 -3.08 -10.46 -21.21
CA ASP A 546 -4.55 -10.56 -21.17
C ASP A 546 -5.29 -9.56 -22.08
N LYS A 547 -4.60 -8.55 -22.65
CA LYS A 547 -5.26 -7.48 -23.43
C LYS A 547 -4.84 -7.39 -24.89
N GLY A 548 -3.99 -8.29 -25.38
CA GLY A 548 -3.48 -8.22 -26.77
C GLY A 548 -2.72 -6.91 -27.09
N GLN A 549 -2.34 -6.14 -26.05
CA GLN A 549 -1.52 -4.94 -26.19
C GLN A 549 -0.06 -5.31 -26.29
N LEU A 550 0.60 -4.75 -27.28
CA LEU A 550 2.00 -4.93 -27.56
C LEU A 550 2.73 -3.61 -27.39
N LEU A 551 3.90 -3.66 -26.80
CA LEU A 551 4.84 -2.56 -26.76
C LEU A 551 5.86 -2.78 -27.87
N THR A 552 5.82 -1.95 -28.90
CA THR A 552 6.61 -2.12 -30.12
C THR A 552 7.51 -0.90 -30.31
N LEU A 553 8.80 -1.12 -30.49
CA LEU A 553 9.75 -0.10 -30.84
C LEU A 553 9.88 -0.02 -32.35
N VAL A 554 9.61 1.14 -32.91
CA VAL A 554 9.67 1.42 -34.35
C VAL A 554 10.56 2.62 -34.63
N ALA A 555 11.29 2.58 -35.75
CA ALA A 555 12.09 3.68 -36.27
C ALA A 555 11.75 3.96 -37.73
N ALA A 556 12.13 5.11 -38.21
CA ALA A 556 12.03 5.41 -39.64
C ALA A 556 12.91 4.44 -40.45
N GLU A 557 12.45 4.00 -41.62
CA GLU A 557 13.19 3.05 -42.46
C GLU A 557 14.44 3.72 -43.07
N GLN A 558 14.36 4.99 -43.41
CA GLN A 558 15.48 5.80 -43.87
C GLN A 558 15.25 7.27 -43.50
N CYS A 559 16.11 7.84 -42.65
CA CYS A 559 16.27 9.26 -42.49
C CYS A 559 17.59 9.66 -43.16
N HIS A 560 17.53 10.44 -44.23
CA HIS A 560 18.70 10.97 -44.90
C HIS A 560 19.22 12.24 -44.24
#